data_43937a581d7ab833b602684eb214f690
#
_entry.id   43937a581d7ab833b602684eb214f690
#
_cell.length_a   1.000
_cell.length_b   1.000
_cell.length_c   1.000
_cell.angle_alpha   90.00
_cell.angle_beta   90.00
_cell.angle_gamma   90.00
#
_symmetry.space_group_name_H-M   'P 1'
#
loop_
_entity.id
_entity.type
_entity.pdbx_description
1 polymer ?
#
loop_
_entity_poly.entity_id
_entity_poly.type
_entity_poly.pdbx_seq_one_letter_code
_entity_poly.pdbx_strand_id
1 'polypeptide(L)'
;MSVDSPAEQRAFVDSNIWLYALIAKQDPAKSELAARIIALPQIVSVQVINEVCVNLLRKGRRSEGEIAEVIRAFHSRHHVAPLNEDVMLRAVELRRTCSFSYWDSLIVAAALSAGATVLYSEDLQHQQLVDSSLRIINPFLNP
;
A
#
# COMPACT_ATOMS: atom_id res chain seq x y z
N MET A 1 -16.88 -25.29 0.59
CA MET A 1 -16.72 -24.33 0.31
C MET A 1 -15.57 -23.73 0.81
N SER A 2 -15.14 -23.02 0.43
CA SER A 2 -14.11 -22.55 0.71
C SER A 2 -14.06 -21.61 1.42
N VAL A 3 -13.48 -21.56 2.08
CA VAL A 3 -13.29 -20.74 2.82
C VAL A 3 -12.45 -19.74 2.46
N ASP A 4 -12.39 -18.78 3.13
CA ASP A 4 -11.63 -17.67 2.89
C ASP A 4 -10.23 -18.06 2.68
N SER A 5 -9.78 -18.00 1.48
CA SER A 5 -8.40 -18.23 1.20
C SER A 5 -7.61 -17.03 1.65
N PRO A 6 -6.34 -17.17 1.93
CA PRO A 6 -5.49 -16.04 2.28
C PRO A 6 -5.53 -14.92 1.25
N ALA A 7 -5.79 -15.25 0.00
CA ALA A 7 -5.89 -14.25 -1.05
C ALA A 7 -7.08 -13.32 -0.85
N GLU A 8 -8.13 -13.80 -0.21
CA GLU A 8 -9.30 -12.98 0.04
C GLU A 8 -9.08 -12.01 1.18
N GLN A 9 -8.01 -12.19 1.93
CA GLN A 9 -7.65 -11.32 3.05
C GLN A 9 -6.51 -10.39 2.70
N ARG A 10 -6.30 -10.14 1.40
CA ARG A 10 -5.25 -9.25 0.98
C ARG A 10 -5.44 -7.87 1.56
N ALA A 11 -4.34 -7.28 1.98
CA ALA A 11 -4.30 -5.92 2.48
C ALA A 11 -3.82 -4.99 1.39
N PHE A 12 -4.19 -3.73 1.51
CA PHE A 12 -3.55 -2.68 0.72
C PHE A 12 -2.28 -2.26 1.45
N VAL A 13 -1.16 -2.18 0.76
CA VAL A 13 0.14 -1.88 1.37
C VAL A 13 0.67 -0.55 0.82
N ASP A 14 0.87 0.40 1.72
CA ASP A 14 1.35 1.74 1.37
C ASP A 14 2.84 1.71 1.03
N SER A 15 3.32 2.75 0.36
CA SER A 15 4.67 2.81 -0.19
C SER A 15 5.77 2.65 0.85
N ASN A 16 5.62 3.21 2.05
CA ASN A 16 6.65 3.10 3.08
C ASN A 16 6.96 1.65 3.46
N ILE A 17 5.95 0.79 3.47
CA ILE A 17 6.16 -0.63 3.79
C ILE A 17 7.02 -1.29 2.70
N TRP A 18 6.69 -1.04 1.43
CA TRP A 18 7.46 -1.57 0.32
C TRP A 18 8.91 -1.11 0.38
N LEU A 19 9.12 0.16 0.73
CA LEU A 19 10.47 0.73 0.77
C LEU A 19 11.32 0.13 1.89
N TYR A 20 10.75 -0.18 3.04
CA TYR A 20 11.50 -0.90 4.07
C TYR A 20 11.95 -2.26 3.59
N ALA A 21 11.15 -2.93 2.79
CA ALA A 21 11.51 -4.24 2.26
C ALA A 21 12.53 -4.16 1.12
N LEU A 22 12.43 -3.13 0.28
CA LEU A 22 13.22 -3.05 -0.95
C LEU A 22 14.51 -2.26 -0.80
N ILE A 23 14.60 -1.34 0.16
CA ILE A 23 15.82 -0.59 0.43
C ILE A 23 16.37 -1.05 1.77
N ALA A 24 17.43 -1.84 1.72
CA ALA A 24 18.03 -2.40 2.92
C ALA A 24 18.69 -1.33 3.78
N LYS A 25 18.91 -1.67 5.05
CA LYS A 25 19.76 -0.90 5.95
C LYS A 25 19.15 0.29 6.66
N GLN A 26 17.85 0.50 6.59
CA GLN A 26 17.26 1.59 7.36
C GLN A 26 16.94 1.15 8.78
N ASP A 27 16.19 0.07 8.92
CA ASP A 27 15.77 -0.45 10.23
C ASP A 27 15.57 -1.97 10.04
N PRO A 28 16.47 -2.79 10.56
CA PRO A 28 16.40 -4.24 10.32
C PRO A 28 15.08 -4.88 10.76
N ALA A 29 14.53 -4.45 11.89
CA ALA A 29 13.27 -5.04 12.38
C ALA A 29 12.10 -4.69 11.46
N LYS A 30 12.04 -3.43 11.02
CA LYS A 30 10.98 -3.02 10.09
C LYS A 30 11.16 -3.67 8.74
N SER A 31 12.39 -3.77 8.25
CA SER A 31 12.68 -4.41 6.97
C SER A 31 12.26 -5.88 6.97
N GLU A 32 12.52 -6.59 8.06
CA GLU A 32 12.13 -7.99 8.16
C GLU A 32 10.61 -8.15 8.16
N LEU A 33 9.91 -7.35 8.94
CA LEU A 33 8.45 -7.42 8.98
C LEU A 33 7.84 -7.03 7.63
N ALA A 34 8.36 -5.97 7.02
CA ALA A 34 7.90 -5.54 5.71
C ALA A 34 8.10 -6.65 4.66
N ALA A 35 9.25 -7.32 4.69
CA ALA A 35 9.52 -8.43 3.78
C ALA A 35 8.50 -9.56 3.94
N ARG A 36 8.10 -9.84 5.17
CA ARG A 36 7.08 -10.86 5.41
C ARG A 36 5.72 -10.45 4.87
N ILE A 37 5.36 -9.19 5.03
CA ILE A 37 4.07 -8.69 4.52
C ILE A 37 4.02 -8.80 3.00
N ILE A 38 5.07 -8.35 2.30
CA ILE A 38 5.05 -8.33 0.84
C ILE A 38 5.32 -9.69 0.20
N ALA A 39 5.70 -10.69 1.00
CA ALA A 39 5.88 -12.04 0.49
C ALA A 39 4.54 -12.67 0.05
N LEU A 40 3.43 -12.20 0.59
CA LEU A 40 2.10 -12.65 0.20
C LEU A 40 1.52 -11.71 -0.85
N PRO A 41 0.62 -12.19 -1.73
CA PRO A 41 -0.06 -11.30 -2.67
C PRO A 41 -0.84 -10.22 -1.93
N GLN A 42 -0.63 -8.97 -2.33
CA GLN A 42 -1.25 -7.82 -1.68
C GLN A 42 -1.93 -6.92 -2.73
N ILE A 43 -2.53 -5.84 -2.27
CA ILE A 43 -3.13 -4.82 -3.13
C ILE A 43 -2.25 -3.58 -3.07
N VAL A 44 -2.00 -2.98 -4.22
CA VAL A 44 -1.31 -1.68 -4.32
C VAL A 44 -2.07 -0.83 -5.33
N SER A 45 -1.73 0.44 -5.41
CA SER A 45 -2.26 1.30 -6.46
C SER A 45 -1.13 1.79 -7.35
N VAL A 46 -1.50 2.34 -8.50
CA VAL A 46 -0.52 2.97 -9.40
C VAL A 46 0.25 4.07 -8.67
N GLN A 47 -0.42 4.83 -7.80
CA GLN A 47 0.24 5.87 -7.02
C GLN A 47 1.34 5.28 -6.13
N VAL A 48 1.05 4.18 -5.45
CA VAL A 48 2.03 3.52 -4.58
C VAL A 48 3.23 3.03 -5.41
N ILE A 49 2.97 2.42 -6.55
CA ILE A 49 4.05 1.95 -7.44
C ILE A 49 4.95 3.12 -7.83
N ASN A 50 4.35 4.24 -8.21
CA ASN A 50 5.12 5.43 -8.61
C ASN A 50 5.96 5.96 -7.46
N GLU A 51 5.41 6.04 -6.26
CA GLU A 51 6.16 6.49 -5.09
C GLU A 51 7.33 5.56 -4.78
N VAL A 52 7.11 4.27 -4.88
CA VAL A 52 8.17 3.29 -4.69
C VAL A 52 9.26 3.48 -5.74
N CYS A 53 8.89 3.59 -7.01
CA CYS A 53 9.86 3.75 -8.09
C CYS A 53 10.69 5.02 -7.93
N VAL A 54 10.06 6.15 -7.59
CA VAL A 54 10.79 7.40 -7.39
C VAL A 54 11.82 7.27 -6.28
N ASN A 55 11.45 6.62 -5.18
CA ASN A 55 12.38 6.43 -4.07
C ASN A 55 13.50 5.44 -4.39
N LEU A 56 13.21 4.39 -5.16
CA LEU A 56 14.23 3.45 -5.59
C LEU A 56 15.26 4.12 -6.51
N LEU A 57 14.81 5.03 -7.37
CA LEU A 57 15.71 5.80 -8.22
C LEU A 57 16.59 6.73 -7.40
N ARG A 58 16.02 7.43 -6.45
CA ARG A 58 16.76 8.42 -5.66
C ARG A 58 17.61 7.81 -4.56
N LYS A 59 16.99 7.02 -3.68
CA LYS A 59 17.65 6.49 -2.50
C LYS A 59 18.26 5.13 -2.72
N GLY A 60 17.58 4.29 -3.49
CA GLY A 60 18.03 2.95 -3.80
C GLY A 60 19.03 2.88 -4.93
N ARG A 61 19.19 3.98 -5.67
CA ARG A 61 20.12 4.07 -6.81
C ARG A 61 19.95 2.94 -7.81
N ARG A 62 18.69 2.57 -8.08
CA ARG A 62 18.40 1.49 -9.02
C ARG A 62 18.47 2.00 -10.45
N SER A 63 18.87 1.11 -11.36
CA SER A 63 18.89 1.43 -12.79
C SER A 63 17.50 1.42 -13.38
N GLU A 64 17.34 2.00 -14.58
CA GLU A 64 16.06 1.98 -15.28
C GLU A 64 15.60 0.54 -15.54
N GLY A 65 16.51 -0.37 -15.85
CA GLY A 65 16.18 -1.77 -16.04
C GLY A 65 15.63 -2.42 -14.78
N GLU A 66 16.23 -2.09 -13.63
CA GLU A 66 15.77 -2.60 -12.35
C GLU A 66 14.39 -2.04 -12.00
N ILE A 67 14.13 -0.77 -12.31
CA ILE A 67 12.81 -0.17 -12.09
C ILE A 67 11.76 -0.88 -12.96
N ALA A 68 12.08 -1.17 -14.22
CA ALA A 68 11.15 -1.90 -15.09
C ALA A 68 10.81 -3.27 -14.49
N GLU A 69 11.80 -3.96 -13.92
CA GLU A 69 11.55 -5.25 -13.27
C GLU A 69 10.65 -5.12 -12.04
N VAL A 70 10.84 -4.07 -11.24
CA VAL A 70 9.99 -3.79 -10.09
C VAL A 70 8.55 -3.58 -10.52
N ILE A 71 8.33 -2.80 -11.58
CA ILE A 71 6.98 -2.55 -12.10
C ILE A 71 6.33 -3.87 -12.56
N ARG A 72 7.08 -4.69 -13.30
CA ARG A 72 6.55 -5.99 -13.76
C ARG A 72 6.20 -6.89 -12.58
N ALA A 73 7.04 -6.91 -11.55
CA ALA A 73 6.81 -7.72 -10.37
C ALA A 73 5.53 -7.28 -9.62
N PHE A 74 5.30 -5.98 -9.50
CA PHE A 74 4.06 -5.49 -8.89
C PHE A 74 2.84 -6.04 -9.62
N HIS A 75 2.84 -5.95 -10.95
CA HIS A 75 1.69 -6.36 -11.74
C HIS A 75 1.51 -7.88 -11.80
N SER A 76 2.61 -8.65 -11.75
CA SER A 76 2.52 -10.10 -11.84
C SER A 76 2.21 -10.77 -10.51
N ARG A 77 2.59 -10.16 -9.39
CA ARG A 77 2.47 -10.79 -8.07
C ARG A 77 1.37 -10.22 -7.21
N HIS A 78 0.94 -9.01 -7.49
CA HIS A 78 -0.01 -8.30 -6.63
C HIS A 78 -1.16 -7.76 -7.45
N HIS A 79 -2.24 -7.37 -6.77
CA HIS A 79 -3.35 -6.72 -7.45
C HIS A 79 -3.10 -5.22 -7.49
N VAL A 80 -3.03 -4.66 -8.70
CA VAL A 80 -2.80 -3.23 -8.89
C VAL A 80 -4.14 -2.53 -9.08
N ALA A 81 -4.56 -1.76 -8.07
CA ALA A 81 -5.81 -1.01 -8.13
C ALA A 81 -5.65 0.19 -9.04
N PRO A 82 -6.62 0.47 -9.92
CA PRO A 82 -6.53 1.60 -10.82
C PRO A 82 -6.76 2.92 -10.11
N LEU A 83 -6.28 4.00 -10.71
CA LEU A 83 -6.59 5.36 -10.29
C LEU A 83 -7.48 5.96 -11.37
N ASN A 84 -8.78 5.75 -11.24
CA ASN A 84 -9.75 6.21 -12.22
C ASN A 84 -10.66 7.28 -11.62
N GLU A 85 -11.62 7.74 -12.40
CA GLU A 85 -12.52 8.81 -11.97
C GLU A 85 -13.26 8.45 -10.68
N ASP A 86 -13.77 7.23 -10.58
CA ASP A 86 -14.52 6.80 -9.40
C ASP A 86 -13.67 6.86 -8.14
N VAL A 87 -12.41 6.42 -8.22
CA VAL A 87 -11.49 6.46 -7.10
C VAL A 87 -11.21 7.90 -6.70
N MET A 88 -10.99 8.78 -7.68
CA MET A 88 -10.71 10.19 -7.41
C MET A 88 -11.91 10.88 -6.76
N LEU A 89 -13.11 10.61 -7.23
CA LEU A 89 -14.31 11.18 -6.63
C LEU A 89 -14.54 10.66 -5.22
N ARG A 90 -14.26 9.39 -4.98
CA ARG A 90 -14.34 8.82 -3.64
C ARG A 90 -13.35 9.49 -2.69
N ALA A 91 -12.16 9.79 -3.18
CA ALA A 91 -11.16 10.52 -2.40
C ALA A 91 -11.69 11.89 -1.96
N VAL A 92 -12.38 12.60 -2.85
CA VAL A 92 -12.98 13.90 -2.52
C VAL A 92 -14.00 13.74 -1.39
N GLU A 93 -14.84 12.69 -1.44
CA GLU A 93 -15.81 12.45 -0.38
C GLU A 93 -15.14 12.13 0.96
N LEU A 94 -14.06 11.35 0.93
CA LEU A 94 -13.31 11.04 2.13
C LEU A 94 -12.74 12.29 2.79
N ARG A 95 -12.31 13.26 1.97
CA ARG A 95 -11.78 14.51 2.51
C ARG A 95 -12.84 15.37 3.19
N ARG A 96 -14.11 15.19 2.84
CA ARG A 96 -15.19 15.91 3.51
C ARG A 96 -15.45 15.38 4.92
N THR A 97 -15.21 14.09 5.14
CA THR A 97 -15.56 13.43 6.39
C THR A 97 -14.35 13.05 7.22
N CYS A 98 -13.16 13.02 6.63
CA CYS A 98 -11.92 12.62 7.31
C CYS A 98 -10.84 13.66 7.07
N SER A 99 -9.86 13.68 7.98
CA SER A 99 -8.78 14.69 7.89
C SER A 99 -7.58 14.15 7.11
N PHE A 100 -7.80 13.69 5.90
CA PHE A 100 -6.72 13.22 5.05
C PHE A 100 -6.19 14.35 4.16
N SER A 101 -4.89 14.31 3.86
CA SER A 101 -4.36 15.11 2.76
C SER A 101 -4.95 14.61 1.45
N TYR A 102 -4.81 15.39 0.40
CA TYR A 102 -5.31 14.96 -0.91
C TYR A 102 -4.70 13.62 -1.34
N TRP A 103 -3.38 13.51 -1.21
CA TRP A 103 -2.67 12.31 -1.64
C TRP A 103 -3.02 11.09 -0.77
N ASP A 104 -3.15 11.28 0.54
CA ASP A 104 -3.55 10.20 1.43
C ASP A 104 -4.98 9.75 1.16
N SER A 105 -5.86 10.69 0.80
CA SER A 105 -7.24 10.33 0.47
C SER A 105 -7.32 9.45 -0.77
N LEU A 106 -6.41 9.64 -1.73
CA LEU A 106 -6.34 8.77 -2.92
C LEU A 106 -5.90 7.35 -2.55
N ILE A 107 -4.95 7.23 -1.63
CA ILE A 107 -4.50 5.92 -1.14
C ILE A 107 -5.68 5.19 -0.47
N VAL A 108 -6.37 5.86 0.43
CA VAL A 108 -7.49 5.28 1.16
C VAL A 108 -8.63 4.93 0.20
N ALA A 109 -8.93 5.81 -0.75
CA ALA A 109 -9.98 5.56 -1.74
C ALA A 109 -9.66 4.35 -2.62
N ALA A 110 -8.40 4.21 -3.04
CA ALA A 110 -7.98 3.07 -3.83
C ALA A 110 -8.13 1.77 -3.04
N ALA A 111 -7.75 1.78 -1.76
CA ALA A 111 -7.89 0.62 -0.89
C ALA A 111 -9.37 0.21 -0.74
N LEU A 112 -10.24 1.18 -0.47
CA LEU A 112 -11.67 0.90 -0.36
C LEU A 112 -12.25 0.37 -1.66
N SER A 113 -11.90 0.99 -2.78
CA SER A 113 -12.42 0.59 -4.09
C SER A 113 -11.98 -0.80 -4.50
N ALA A 114 -10.81 -1.22 -4.04
CA ALA A 114 -10.29 -2.57 -4.31
C ALA A 114 -10.84 -3.62 -3.33
N GLY A 115 -11.66 -3.22 -2.37
CA GLY A 115 -12.24 -4.16 -1.42
C GLY A 115 -11.31 -4.56 -0.29
N ALA A 116 -10.24 -3.81 -0.04
CA ALA A 116 -9.36 -4.10 1.08
C ALA A 116 -10.07 -3.86 2.39
N THR A 117 -9.77 -4.67 3.40
CA THR A 117 -10.27 -4.48 4.76
C THR A 117 -9.17 -3.96 5.68
N VAL A 118 -7.93 -4.06 5.25
CA VAL A 118 -6.76 -3.56 6.00
C VAL A 118 -5.90 -2.74 5.07
N LEU A 119 -5.44 -1.60 5.57
CA LEU A 119 -4.46 -0.75 4.90
C LEU A 119 -3.25 -0.64 5.82
N TYR A 120 -2.13 -1.24 5.41
CA TYR A 120 -0.89 -1.11 6.14
C TYR A 120 -0.19 0.19 5.75
N SER A 121 0.03 1.06 6.72
CA SER A 121 0.72 2.33 6.51
C SER A 121 1.39 2.78 7.80
N GLU A 122 2.59 3.33 7.69
CA GLU A 122 3.28 3.91 8.82
C GLU A 122 2.86 5.37 9.02
N ASP A 123 2.40 6.04 7.96
CA ASP A 123 2.15 7.48 8.00
C ASP A 123 0.73 7.86 8.38
N LEU A 124 -0.22 6.97 8.21
CA LEU A 124 -1.62 7.26 8.53
C LEU A 124 -1.95 6.86 9.95
N GLN A 125 -3.10 7.31 10.45
CA GLN A 125 -3.47 7.09 11.84
C GLN A 125 -3.75 5.63 12.14
N HIS A 126 -2.95 5.06 13.02
CA HIS A 126 -3.08 3.66 13.43
C HIS A 126 -4.44 3.41 14.08
N GLN A 127 -5.08 2.31 13.69
CA GLN A 127 -6.37 1.83 14.19
C GLN A 127 -7.58 2.61 13.68
N GLN A 128 -7.39 3.64 12.85
CA GLN A 128 -8.54 4.36 12.30
C GLN A 128 -9.38 3.43 11.42
N LEU A 129 -10.69 3.45 11.63
CA LEU A 129 -11.64 2.71 10.80
C LEU A 129 -12.26 3.69 9.82
N VAL A 130 -12.17 3.41 8.54
CA VAL A 130 -12.69 4.28 7.49
C VAL A 130 -13.87 3.60 6.83
N ASP A 131 -14.98 4.35 6.70
CA ASP A 131 -16.20 3.90 6.01
C ASP A 131 -16.70 2.55 6.56
N SER A 132 -16.51 2.33 7.85
CA SER A 132 -16.93 1.13 8.59
C SER A 132 -16.37 -0.18 8.02
N SER A 133 -15.40 -0.13 7.11
CA SER A 133 -14.92 -1.34 6.46
C SER A 133 -13.41 -1.46 6.34
N LEU A 134 -12.67 -0.36 6.35
CA LEU A 134 -11.23 -0.38 6.16
C LEU A 134 -10.52 0.03 7.45
N ARG A 135 -9.70 -0.85 7.99
CA ARG A 135 -8.89 -0.55 9.17
C ARG A 135 -7.48 -0.19 8.75
N ILE A 136 -7.00 0.96 9.20
CA ILE A 136 -5.62 1.39 8.97
C ILE A 136 -4.76 0.81 10.09
N ILE A 137 -3.69 0.13 9.74
CA ILE A 137 -2.80 -0.52 10.69
C ILE A 137 -1.37 -0.09 10.40
N ASN A 138 -0.68 0.40 11.41
CA ASN A 138 0.77 0.54 11.35
C ASN A 138 1.35 -0.78 11.85
N PRO A 139 1.93 -1.61 10.96
CA PRO A 139 2.35 -2.95 11.37
C PRO A 139 3.59 -2.94 12.25
N PHE A 140 4.26 -1.79 12.38
CA PHE A 140 5.48 -1.68 13.16
C PHE A 140 5.20 -1.35 14.63
N LEU A 141 3.96 -0.98 14.95
CA LEU A 141 3.59 -0.76 16.34
C LEU A 141 3.23 -2.08 16.99
N ASN A 142 3.59 -2.23 18.24
CA ASN A 142 3.22 -3.43 18.95
C ASN A 142 1.72 -3.45 19.21
N PRO A 143 1.09 -4.60 19.13
CA PRO A 143 -0.32 -4.73 19.43
C PRO A 143 -0.62 -4.46 20.88
#